data_e07e20974e3237125141918eeff9d633
#
_entry.id   e07e20974e3237125141918eeff9d633
#
_cell.length_a   1.000
_cell.length_b   1.000
_cell.length_c   1.000
_cell.angle_alpha   90.00
_cell.angle_beta   90.00
_cell.angle_gamma   90.00
#
_symmetry.space_group_name_H-M   'P 1'
#
loop_
_entity.id
_entity.type
_entity.pdbx_description
1 polymer ?
#
loop_
_entity_poly.entity_id
_entity_poly.type
_entity_poly.pdbx_seq_one_letter_code
_entity_poly.pdbx_strand_id
1 'polypeptide(L)'
;MLVKKIKGLIPAAGMGTRLGPIALAIPKELLLVGDKACIEHVVEAFKLADITDIIIVVGWRKHAILDYFGSGKRLDVNITYIVQDERNGLAKAVECGKNALNHNSFAVILGDNFFYPKTFLKELITFHNDKNSECTVGVTPMKDVSSYGVIKPKGERIIDIVEKPKPKDAPSNLACAGIYVFKPSIFDAIKKTKPDANNEYQLTDSIKWMIEEKKPVFYKELKGRHIDIGSPERLKMANKFFSQKM
;
A
#
# COMPACT_ATOMS: atom_id res chain seq x y z
N MET A 1 -16.55 6.90 -24.82
CA MET A 1 -16.30 7.15 -23.38
C MET A 1 -14.79 7.13 -23.15
N LEU A 2 -14.20 8.22 -22.68
CA LEU A 2 -12.79 8.20 -22.24
C LEU A 2 -12.67 7.21 -21.08
N VAL A 3 -11.89 6.15 -21.26
CA VAL A 3 -11.55 5.23 -20.18
C VAL A 3 -10.83 6.06 -19.12
N LYS A 4 -11.45 6.27 -17.96
CA LYS A 4 -10.84 7.03 -16.86
C LYS A 4 -9.58 6.30 -16.41
N LYS A 5 -8.43 6.88 -16.66
CA LYS A 5 -7.12 6.31 -16.37
C LYS A 5 -6.95 6.19 -14.84
N ILE A 6 -6.70 4.98 -14.34
CA ILE A 6 -6.38 4.74 -12.92
C ILE A 6 -5.06 5.44 -12.60
N LYS A 7 -4.98 6.11 -11.44
CA LYS A 7 -3.75 6.70 -10.91
C LYS A 7 -3.17 5.82 -9.81
N GLY A 8 -1.85 5.93 -9.62
CA GLY A 8 -1.15 5.31 -8.49
C GLY A 8 -1.03 6.26 -7.31
N LEU A 9 -1.11 5.74 -6.09
CA LEU A 9 -0.79 6.44 -4.86
C LEU A 9 0.20 5.62 -4.04
N ILE A 10 1.29 6.25 -3.61
CA ILE A 10 2.34 5.65 -2.78
C ILE A 10 2.42 6.41 -1.45
N PRO A 11 1.87 5.88 -0.35
CA PRO A 11 2.17 6.39 0.98
C PRO A 11 3.64 6.14 1.34
N ALA A 12 4.39 7.22 1.62
CA ALA A 12 5.82 7.22 1.94
C ALA A 12 6.16 8.28 3.01
N ALA A 13 5.25 8.53 3.96
CA ALA A 13 5.39 9.58 4.97
C ALA A 13 5.88 9.07 6.34
N GLY A 14 6.07 7.76 6.50
CA GLY A 14 6.41 7.12 7.77
C GLY A 14 7.86 7.35 8.22
N MET A 15 8.11 7.36 9.53
CA MET A 15 9.46 7.56 10.10
C MET A 15 10.36 6.31 10.05
N GLY A 16 9.79 5.10 9.94
CA GLY A 16 10.58 3.86 9.91
C GLY A 16 11.33 3.53 11.22
N THR A 17 10.80 3.91 12.38
CA THR A 17 11.48 3.85 13.70
C THR A 17 12.05 2.47 14.04
N ARG A 18 11.44 1.38 13.57
CA ARG A 18 11.91 0.00 13.77
C ARG A 18 13.24 -0.32 13.08
N LEU A 19 13.67 0.50 12.12
CA LEU A 19 14.98 0.39 11.45
C LEU A 19 16.13 1.04 12.24
N GLY A 20 15.83 1.65 13.40
CA GLY A 20 16.83 2.27 14.26
C GLY A 20 17.59 3.40 13.57
N PRO A 21 18.92 3.49 13.73
CA PRO A 21 19.74 4.61 13.21
C PRO A 21 19.65 4.81 11.69
N ILE A 22 19.37 3.76 10.92
CA ILE A 22 19.23 3.84 9.44
C ILE A 22 18.10 4.79 9.07
N ALA A 23 16.95 4.71 9.76
CA ALA A 23 15.82 5.58 9.50
C ALA A 23 16.08 7.06 9.88
N LEU A 24 17.08 7.32 10.73
CA LEU A 24 17.52 8.68 11.00
C LEU A 24 18.32 9.29 9.84
N ALA A 25 18.93 8.45 9.01
CA ALA A 25 19.75 8.89 7.88
C ALA A 25 18.92 9.08 6.60
N ILE A 26 18.09 8.11 6.25
CA ILE A 26 17.30 8.11 5.01
C ILE A 26 15.87 7.58 5.23
N PRO A 27 14.89 7.98 4.40
CA PRO A 27 13.58 7.33 4.39
C PRO A 27 13.70 5.82 4.13
N LYS A 28 12.94 5.00 4.86
CA LYS A 28 12.98 3.54 4.70
C LYS A 28 12.66 3.09 3.27
N GLU A 29 11.84 3.85 2.59
CA GLU A 29 11.42 3.61 1.22
C GLU A 29 12.58 3.69 0.21
N LEU A 30 13.67 4.42 0.58
CA LEU A 30 14.90 4.53 -0.22
C LEU A 30 15.95 3.46 0.12
N LEU A 31 15.71 2.57 1.07
CA LEU A 31 16.59 1.43 1.33
C LEU A 31 16.60 0.50 0.11
N LEU A 32 17.81 0.03 -0.24
CA LEU A 32 18.00 -0.77 -1.43
C LEU A 32 17.49 -2.21 -1.24
N VAL A 33 16.76 -2.68 -2.25
CA VAL A 33 16.46 -4.09 -2.47
C VAL A 33 17.05 -4.45 -3.82
N GLY A 34 18.16 -5.19 -3.80
CA GLY A 34 19.00 -5.39 -4.98
C GLY A 34 19.71 -4.09 -5.37
N ASP A 35 19.53 -3.67 -6.59
CA ASP A 35 20.22 -2.54 -7.23
C ASP A 35 19.46 -1.20 -7.17
N LYS A 36 18.25 -1.17 -6.60
CA LYS A 36 17.41 0.02 -6.58
C LYS A 36 16.63 0.19 -5.28
N ALA A 37 16.14 1.40 -5.02
CA ALA A 37 15.33 1.71 -3.84
C ALA A 37 14.03 0.89 -3.83
N CYS A 38 13.56 0.49 -2.62
CA CYS A 38 12.31 -0.27 -2.48
C CYS A 38 11.13 0.41 -3.17
N ILE A 39 10.98 1.71 -2.99
CA ILE A 39 9.92 2.49 -3.64
C ILE A 39 10.02 2.51 -5.18
N GLU A 40 11.21 2.33 -5.77
CA GLU A 40 11.36 2.23 -7.23
C GLU A 40 10.77 0.92 -7.75
N HIS A 41 10.88 -0.20 -7.00
CA HIS A 41 10.16 -1.43 -7.33
C HIS A 41 8.64 -1.25 -7.34
N VAL A 42 8.12 -0.37 -6.45
CA VAL A 42 6.70 -0.01 -6.44
C VAL A 42 6.31 0.79 -7.69
N VAL A 43 7.12 1.77 -8.09
CA VAL A 43 6.91 2.55 -9.32
C VAL A 43 6.92 1.63 -10.55
N GLU A 44 7.85 0.66 -10.62
CA GLU A 44 7.88 -0.33 -11.70
C GLU A 44 6.60 -1.20 -11.75
N ALA A 45 6.04 -1.57 -10.60
CA ALA A 45 4.79 -2.32 -10.56
C ALA A 45 3.61 -1.49 -11.11
N PHE A 46 3.58 -0.19 -10.85
CA PHE A 46 2.61 0.73 -11.46
C PHE A 46 2.79 0.79 -12.97
N LYS A 47 4.02 0.94 -13.47
CA LYS A 47 4.30 0.95 -14.92
C LYS A 47 3.83 -0.34 -15.59
N LEU A 48 4.12 -1.50 -15.01
CA LEU A 48 3.66 -2.80 -15.53
C LEU A 48 2.14 -2.97 -15.55
N ALA A 49 1.44 -2.17 -14.74
CA ALA A 49 -0.02 -2.07 -14.74
C ALA A 49 -0.56 -0.93 -15.61
N ASP A 50 0.27 -0.34 -16.48
CA ASP A 50 -0.05 0.77 -17.38
C ASP A 50 -0.46 2.06 -16.62
N ILE A 51 0.01 2.22 -15.37
CA ILE A 51 -0.20 3.41 -14.54
C ILE A 51 1.05 4.26 -14.54
N THR A 52 0.97 5.42 -15.20
CA THR A 52 2.11 6.36 -15.33
C THR A 52 1.91 7.66 -14.55
N ASP A 53 0.71 7.97 -14.07
CA ASP A 53 0.44 9.10 -13.20
C ASP A 53 0.44 8.63 -11.75
N ILE A 54 1.48 8.97 -11.00
CA ILE A 54 1.75 8.47 -9.66
C ILE A 54 1.80 9.63 -8.67
N ILE A 55 1.10 9.48 -7.55
CA ILE A 55 1.14 10.41 -6.43
C ILE A 55 1.97 9.77 -5.33
N ILE A 56 3.02 10.45 -4.86
CA ILE A 56 3.80 10.02 -3.70
C ILE A 56 3.45 10.94 -2.53
N VAL A 57 2.87 10.37 -1.48
CA VAL A 57 2.59 11.09 -0.24
C VAL A 57 3.83 11.00 0.65
N VAL A 58 4.50 12.13 0.81
CA VAL A 58 5.78 12.25 1.50
C VAL A 58 5.63 12.95 2.86
N GLY A 59 6.55 12.71 3.77
CA GLY A 59 6.54 13.32 5.11
C GLY A 59 7.96 13.49 5.64
N TRP A 60 8.40 12.58 6.49
CA TRP A 60 9.74 12.59 7.06
C TRP A 60 10.81 12.54 5.96
N ARG A 61 11.78 13.48 6.02
CA ARG A 61 12.88 13.59 5.05
C ARG A 61 12.43 13.62 3.58
N LYS A 62 11.31 14.27 3.31
CA LYS A 62 10.67 14.34 1.98
C LYS A 62 11.63 14.70 0.84
N HIS A 63 12.62 15.55 1.11
CA HIS A 63 13.60 15.98 0.09
C HIS A 63 14.35 14.80 -0.52
N ALA A 64 14.74 13.80 0.26
CA ALA A 64 15.46 12.64 -0.27
C ALA A 64 14.65 11.85 -1.31
N ILE A 65 13.34 11.71 -1.12
CA ILE A 65 12.45 11.04 -2.10
C ILE A 65 12.28 11.93 -3.35
N LEU A 66 12.14 13.25 -3.16
CA LEU A 66 12.05 14.21 -4.27
C LEU A 66 13.34 14.19 -5.10
N ASP A 67 14.50 14.22 -4.44
CA ASP A 67 15.82 14.20 -5.10
C ASP A 67 16.05 12.90 -5.88
N TYR A 68 15.57 11.76 -5.33
CA TYR A 68 15.72 10.46 -5.97
C TYR A 68 14.93 10.32 -7.27
N PHE A 69 13.71 10.80 -7.31
CA PHE A 69 12.82 10.60 -8.47
C PHE A 69 12.70 11.83 -9.39
N GLY A 70 12.90 13.05 -8.86
CA GLY A 70 12.59 14.28 -9.59
C GLY A 70 11.14 14.28 -10.08
N SER A 71 10.93 14.59 -11.35
CA SER A 71 9.59 14.55 -11.98
C SER A 71 9.12 13.13 -12.35
N GLY A 72 9.97 12.11 -12.19
CA GLY A 72 9.71 10.75 -12.65
C GLY A 72 10.16 10.46 -14.08
N LYS A 73 10.68 11.46 -14.81
CA LYS A 73 11.06 11.35 -16.23
C LYS A 73 12.06 10.20 -16.49
N ARG A 74 13.00 9.93 -15.56
CA ARG A 74 13.95 8.83 -15.67
C ARG A 74 13.28 7.45 -15.78
N LEU A 75 12.08 7.33 -15.23
CA LEU A 75 11.30 6.10 -15.19
C LEU A 75 10.08 6.11 -16.13
N ASP A 76 9.96 7.13 -17.00
CA ASP A 76 8.82 7.34 -17.90
C ASP A 76 7.48 7.39 -17.16
N VAL A 77 7.43 8.05 -16.02
CA VAL A 77 6.24 8.30 -15.22
C VAL A 77 6.13 9.79 -14.87
N ASN A 78 4.93 10.24 -14.51
CA ASN A 78 4.68 11.56 -13.96
C ASN A 78 4.48 11.44 -12.46
N ILE A 79 5.31 12.09 -11.65
CA ILE A 79 5.21 12.04 -10.20
C ILE A 79 4.69 13.36 -9.65
N THR A 80 3.62 13.28 -8.88
CA THR A 80 3.09 14.37 -8.06
C THR A 80 3.41 14.11 -6.60
N TYR A 81 3.99 15.07 -5.89
CA TYR A 81 4.28 14.95 -4.47
C TYR A 81 3.24 15.69 -3.64
N ILE A 82 2.77 15.05 -2.59
CA ILE A 82 1.87 15.65 -1.60
C ILE A 82 2.47 15.45 -0.22
N VAL A 83 2.49 16.50 0.59
CA VAL A 83 3.04 16.42 1.94
C VAL A 83 1.96 16.01 2.93
N GLN A 84 2.22 14.98 3.71
CA GLN A 84 1.47 14.67 4.92
C GLN A 84 2.17 15.36 6.11
N ASP A 85 1.65 16.47 6.56
CA ASP A 85 2.24 17.24 7.66
C ASP A 85 2.05 16.52 9.00
N GLU A 86 0.86 16.03 9.28
CA GLU A 86 0.55 15.23 10.47
C GLU A 86 0.64 13.74 10.16
N ARG A 87 1.55 13.04 10.83
CA ARG A 87 1.75 11.58 10.67
C ARG A 87 0.76 10.81 11.54
N ASN A 88 -0.49 10.95 11.23
CA ASN A 88 -1.62 10.41 11.97
C ASN A 88 -2.24 9.15 11.32
N GLY A 89 -1.42 8.35 10.65
CA GLY A 89 -1.79 7.03 10.16
C GLY A 89 -1.97 6.91 8.64
N LEU A 90 -2.11 5.65 8.20
CA LEU A 90 -2.14 5.30 6.78
C LEU A 90 -3.41 5.82 6.06
N ALA A 91 -4.57 5.79 6.74
CA ALA A 91 -5.80 6.31 6.16
C ALA A 91 -5.67 7.80 5.81
N LYS A 92 -5.02 8.58 6.68
CA LYS A 92 -4.78 10.02 6.43
C LYS A 92 -3.75 10.25 5.32
N ALA A 93 -2.73 9.40 5.20
CA ALA A 93 -1.83 9.44 4.05
C ALA A 93 -2.59 9.23 2.73
N VAL A 94 -3.52 8.27 2.68
CA VAL A 94 -4.39 8.05 1.50
C VAL A 94 -5.30 9.25 1.26
N GLU A 95 -5.87 9.85 2.31
CA GLU A 95 -6.75 11.03 2.21
C GLU A 95 -6.05 12.25 1.61
N CYS A 96 -4.75 12.43 1.88
CA CYS A 96 -3.95 13.52 1.27
C CYS A 96 -4.05 13.50 -0.26
N GLY A 97 -4.10 12.32 -0.87
CA GLY A 97 -4.20 12.17 -2.33
C GLY A 97 -5.55 12.53 -2.95
N LYS A 98 -6.61 12.74 -2.14
CA LYS A 98 -8.01 12.83 -2.59
C LYS A 98 -8.21 13.79 -3.76
N ASN A 99 -7.73 15.01 -3.65
CA ASN A 99 -7.95 16.05 -4.67
C ASN A 99 -7.19 15.73 -5.98
N ALA A 100 -5.97 15.20 -5.89
CA ALA A 100 -5.17 14.86 -7.06
C ALA A 100 -5.67 13.60 -7.80
N LEU A 101 -6.44 12.75 -7.12
CA LEU A 101 -7.06 11.55 -7.68
C LEU A 101 -8.34 11.84 -8.49
N ASN A 102 -8.89 13.06 -8.41
CA ASN A 102 -10.00 13.56 -9.26
C ASN A 102 -11.21 12.62 -9.31
N HIS A 103 -11.64 12.08 -8.18
CA HIS A 103 -12.79 11.17 -8.07
C HIS A 103 -12.74 9.91 -8.95
N ASN A 104 -11.56 9.48 -9.39
CA ASN A 104 -11.37 8.24 -10.13
C ASN A 104 -11.02 7.08 -9.19
N SER A 105 -11.20 5.84 -9.66
CA SER A 105 -10.59 4.68 -9.03
C SER A 105 -9.06 4.82 -9.06
N PHE A 106 -8.39 4.30 -8.05
CA PHE A 106 -6.95 4.40 -7.91
C PHE A 106 -6.37 3.17 -7.22
N ALA A 107 -5.10 2.92 -7.48
CA ALA A 107 -4.37 1.85 -6.82
C ALA A 107 -3.40 2.43 -5.78
N VAL A 108 -3.28 1.75 -4.64
CA VAL A 108 -2.36 2.12 -3.56
C VAL A 108 -1.37 1.00 -3.35
N ILE A 109 -0.08 1.33 -3.27
CA ILE A 109 0.97 0.43 -2.81
C ILE A 109 1.82 1.18 -1.79
N LEU A 110 2.07 0.57 -0.63
CA LEU A 110 2.94 1.16 0.39
C LEU A 110 4.38 1.25 -0.12
N GLY A 111 5.06 2.38 0.11
CA GLY A 111 6.39 2.66 -0.45
C GLY A 111 7.51 1.75 0.07
N ASP A 112 7.29 1.06 1.18
CA ASP A 112 8.22 0.11 1.80
C ASP A 112 7.91 -1.36 1.47
N ASN A 113 7.01 -1.60 0.50
CA ASN A 113 6.64 -2.95 0.07
C ASN A 113 7.49 -3.44 -1.09
N PHE A 114 8.15 -4.57 -0.88
CA PHE A 114 8.73 -5.37 -1.95
C PHE A 114 7.85 -6.59 -2.20
N PHE A 115 7.43 -6.81 -3.44
CA PHE A 115 6.63 -7.99 -3.80
C PHE A 115 6.98 -8.51 -5.20
N TYR A 116 6.72 -9.78 -5.41
CA TYR A 116 6.94 -10.49 -6.66
C TYR A 116 5.84 -11.55 -6.87
N PRO A 117 5.28 -11.70 -8.08
CA PRO A 117 5.57 -10.94 -9.30
C PRO A 117 4.94 -9.53 -9.28
N LYS A 118 5.59 -8.55 -9.90
CA LYS A 118 5.09 -7.17 -9.99
C LYS A 118 3.82 -7.04 -10.84
N THR A 119 3.57 -8.01 -11.72
CA THR A 119 2.34 -8.11 -12.53
C THR A 119 1.07 -8.28 -11.69
N PHE A 120 1.22 -8.66 -10.42
CA PHE A 120 0.09 -8.83 -9.51
C PHE A 120 -0.80 -7.59 -9.40
N LEU A 121 -0.23 -6.38 -9.48
CA LEU A 121 -1.04 -5.16 -9.47
C LEU A 121 -2.02 -5.12 -10.66
N LYS A 122 -1.57 -5.47 -11.86
CA LYS A 122 -2.44 -5.53 -13.05
C LYS A 122 -3.56 -6.55 -12.87
N GLU A 123 -3.23 -7.72 -12.32
CA GLU A 123 -4.22 -8.74 -12.00
C GLU A 123 -5.23 -8.28 -10.95
N LEU A 124 -4.79 -7.53 -9.92
CA LEU A 124 -5.64 -6.98 -8.88
C LEU A 124 -6.63 -5.96 -9.44
N ILE A 125 -6.16 -5.09 -10.35
CA ILE A 125 -6.99 -4.07 -11.02
C ILE A 125 -8.03 -4.74 -11.92
N THR A 126 -7.64 -5.74 -12.72
CA THR A 126 -8.58 -6.50 -13.56
C THR A 126 -9.67 -7.13 -12.69
N PHE A 127 -9.28 -7.83 -11.64
CA PHE A 127 -10.22 -8.45 -10.70
C PHE A 127 -11.15 -7.43 -10.04
N HIS A 128 -10.63 -6.26 -9.63
CA HIS A 128 -11.41 -5.16 -9.06
C HIS A 128 -12.52 -4.70 -10.02
N ASN A 129 -12.17 -4.54 -11.29
CA ASN A 129 -13.11 -4.10 -12.33
C ASN A 129 -14.16 -5.19 -12.63
N ASP A 130 -13.75 -6.45 -12.79
CA ASP A 130 -14.63 -7.59 -13.07
C ASP A 130 -15.67 -7.80 -11.96
N LYS A 131 -15.28 -7.58 -10.70
CA LYS A 131 -16.18 -7.65 -9.54
C LYS A 131 -16.98 -6.38 -9.30
N ASN A 132 -16.76 -5.32 -10.07
CA ASN A 132 -17.29 -3.97 -9.79
C ASN A 132 -17.09 -3.58 -8.31
N SER A 133 -15.92 -3.88 -7.78
CA SER A 133 -15.59 -3.73 -6.38
C SER A 133 -15.52 -2.26 -5.94
N GLU A 134 -15.84 -1.96 -4.69
CA GLU A 134 -15.56 -0.64 -4.08
C GLU A 134 -14.14 -0.60 -3.46
N CYS A 135 -13.68 -1.76 -2.99
CA CYS A 135 -12.34 -1.95 -2.45
C CYS A 135 -11.86 -3.36 -2.74
N THR A 136 -10.66 -3.51 -3.30
CA THR A 136 -9.99 -4.81 -3.46
C THR A 136 -8.65 -4.78 -2.77
N VAL A 137 -8.42 -5.74 -1.87
CA VAL A 137 -7.22 -5.87 -1.05
C VAL A 137 -6.35 -6.99 -1.60
N GLY A 138 -5.08 -6.69 -1.88
CA GLY A 138 -4.06 -7.71 -2.10
C GLY A 138 -3.68 -8.35 -0.75
N VAL A 139 -3.73 -9.67 -0.67
CA VAL A 139 -3.39 -10.41 0.56
C VAL A 139 -2.33 -11.47 0.30
N THR A 140 -1.65 -11.89 1.35
CA THR A 140 -0.68 -12.99 1.31
C THR A 140 -0.81 -13.84 2.57
N PRO A 141 -0.71 -15.19 2.48
CA PRO A 141 -0.71 -16.03 3.65
C PRO A 141 0.60 -15.86 4.43
N MET A 142 0.49 -15.65 5.73
CA MET A 142 1.62 -15.49 6.65
C MET A 142 1.50 -16.39 7.87
N LYS A 143 2.64 -16.82 8.43
CA LYS A 143 2.69 -17.58 9.69
C LYS A 143 2.45 -16.68 10.89
N ASP A 144 3.02 -15.47 10.86
CA ASP A 144 2.81 -14.43 11.87
C ASP A 144 2.14 -13.22 11.23
N VAL A 145 0.91 -12.97 11.63
CA VAL A 145 0.06 -11.89 11.11
C VAL A 145 -0.04 -10.69 12.05
N SER A 146 0.60 -10.75 13.22
CA SER A 146 0.45 -9.77 14.32
C SER A 146 0.86 -8.34 13.98
N SER A 147 1.57 -8.14 12.87
CA SER A 147 2.03 -6.82 12.40
C SER A 147 1.21 -6.26 11.24
N TYR A 148 0.12 -6.92 10.84
CA TYR A 148 -0.63 -6.62 9.62
C TYR A 148 -2.14 -6.53 9.88
N GLY A 149 -2.85 -5.86 9.01
CA GLY A 149 -4.29 -6.05 8.88
C GLY A 149 -4.58 -7.48 8.39
N VAL A 150 -5.53 -8.17 8.99
CA VAL A 150 -5.88 -9.55 8.68
C VAL A 150 -7.34 -9.65 8.29
N ILE A 151 -7.63 -10.24 7.14
CA ILE A 151 -8.99 -10.37 6.62
C ILE A 151 -9.69 -11.63 7.14
N LYS A 152 -11.03 -11.55 7.26
CA LYS A 152 -11.92 -12.71 7.38
C LYS A 152 -12.59 -12.95 6.03
N PRO A 153 -12.20 -13.99 5.28
CA PRO A 153 -12.74 -14.25 3.96
C PRO A 153 -14.07 -15.03 4.03
N LYS A 154 -14.93 -14.79 3.01
CA LYS A 154 -16.07 -15.66 2.67
C LYS A 154 -16.14 -15.73 1.13
N GLY A 155 -15.68 -16.86 0.56
CA GLY A 155 -15.39 -16.93 -0.87
C GLY A 155 -14.33 -15.89 -1.24
N GLU A 156 -14.60 -15.08 -2.25
CA GLU A 156 -13.70 -13.98 -2.68
C GLU A 156 -13.97 -12.65 -1.94
N ARG A 157 -15.02 -12.59 -1.11
CA ARG A 157 -15.37 -11.39 -0.33
C ARG A 157 -14.63 -11.34 1.00
N ILE A 158 -14.38 -10.12 1.46
CA ILE A 158 -13.98 -9.84 2.82
C ILE A 158 -15.24 -9.54 3.61
N ILE A 159 -15.47 -10.28 4.72
CA ILE A 159 -16.62 -10.08 5.61
C ILE A 159 -16.24 -9.43 6.93
N ASP A 160 -14.95 -9.36 7.27
CA ASP A 160 -14.39 -8.62 8.39
C ASP A 160 -12.88 -8.42 8.17
N ILE A 161 -12.32 -7.42 8.83
CA ILE A 161 -10.88 -7.12 8.81
C ILE A 161 -10.46 -6.58 10.18
N VAL A 162 -9.32 -7.03 10.69
CA VAL A 162 -8.79 -6.66 12.01
C VAL A 162 -7.35 -6.17 11.87
N GLU A 163 -7.06 -4.99 12.39
CA GLU A 163 -5.70 -4.44 12.41
C GLU A 163 -4.88 -5.07 13.52
N LYS A 164 -3.70 -5.62 13.18
CA LYS A 164 -2.71 -6.19 14.10
C LYS A 164 -3.32 -7.06 15.20
N PRO A 165 -4.09 -8.11 14.86
CA PRO A 165 -4.73 -8.95 15.85
C PRO A 165 -3.67 -9.70 16.67
N LYS A 166 -4.01 -10.04 17.93
CA LYS A 166 -3.22 -11.03 18.65
C LYS A 166 -3.31 -12.37 17.91
N PRO A 167 -2.28 -13.21 17.89
CA PRO A 167 -2.27 -14.45 17.10
C PRO A 167 -3.49 -15.35 17.34
N LYS A 168 -3.98 -15.42 18.56
CA LYS A 168 -5.19 -16.21 18.94
C LYS A 168 -6.51 -15.61 18.45
N ASP A 169 -6.53 -14.31 18.16
CA ASP A 169 -7.73 -13.55 17.77
C ASP A 169 -7.73 -13.25 16.26
N ALA A 170 -6.70 -13.71 15.52
CA ALA A 170 -6.59 -13.51 14.10
C ALA A 170 -7.69 -14.27 13.35
N PRO A 171 -8.50 -13.59 12.50
CA PRO A 171 -9.63 -14.21 11.81
C PRO A 171 -9.21 -15.20 10.72
N SER A 172 -7.97 -15.13 10.26
CA SER A 172 -7.34 -16.04 9.30
C SER A 172 -5.81 -15.86 9.31
N ASN A 173 -5.11 -16.51 8.37
CA ASN A 173 -3.69 -16.26 8.09
C ASN A 173 -3.46 -15.34 6.89
N LEU A 174 -4.50 -14.72 6.33
CA LEU A 174 -4.43 -13.85 5.17
C LEU A 174 -4.17 -12.40 5.60
N ALA A 175 -2.91 -11.99 5.52
CA ALA A 175 -2.45 -10.66 5.85
C ALA A 175 -2.56 -9.70 4.65
N CYS A 176 -2.94 -8.45 4.89
CA CYS A 176 -2.91 -7.40 3.89
C CYS A 176 -1.48 -7.17 3.40
N ALA A 177 -1.28 -7.25 2.09
CA ALA A 177 0.02 -7.06 1.46
C ALA A 177 0.36 -5.59 1.19
N GLY A 178 -0.41 -4.64 1.72
CA GLY A 178 -0.20 -3.22 1.46
C GLY A 178 -0.40 -2.82 0.00
N ILE A 179 -1.21 -3.56 -0.73
CA ILE A 179 -1.56 -3.33 -2.14
C ILE A 179 -3.08 -3.30 -2.23
N TYR A 180 -3.63 -2.19 -2.73
CA TYR A 180 -5.07 -1.98 -2.73
C TYR A 180 -5.53 -1.33 -4.05
N VAL A 181 -6.79 -1.58 -4.42
CA VAL A 181 -7.50 -0.80 -5.44
C VAL A 181 -8.79 -0.29 -4.83
N PHE A 182 -9.03 1.01 -4.94
CA PHE A 182 -10.19 1.68 -4.36
C PHE A 182 -10.99 2.45 -5.39
N LYS A 183 -12.31 2.51 -5.17
CA LYS A 183 -13.15 3.59 -5.68
C LYS A 183 -13.13 4.78 -4.70
N PRO A 184 -13.55 5.98 -5.13
CA PRO A 184 -13.56 7.19 -4.30
C PRO A 184 -14.33 7.09 -2.98
N SER A 185 -15.26 6.14 -2.85
CA SER A 185 -16.03 5.88 -1.63
C SER A 185 -15.17 5.56 -0.39
N ILE A 186 -13.91 5.18 -0.57
CA ILE A 186 -12.96 5.03 0.55
C ILE A 186 -12.77 6.34 1.33
N PHE A 187 -12.84 7.50 0.67
CA PHE A 187 -12.69 8.79 1.34
C PHE A 187 -13.84 9.10 2.30
N ASP A 188 -15.04 8.59 2.04
CA ASP A 188 -16.17 8.71 2.97
C ASP A 188 -15.95 7.79 4.18
N ALA A 189 -15.41 6.59 3.96
CA ALA A 189 -15.02 5.68 5.03
C ALA A 189 -13.91 6.29 5.92
N ILE A 190 -12.88 6.88 5.32
CA ILE A 190 -11.78 7.54 6.07
C ILE A 190 -12.31 8.65 6.97
N LYS A 191 -13.27 9.45 6.51
CA LYS A 191 -13.91 10.49 7.34
C LYS A 191 -14.66 9.94 8.56
N LYS A 192 -15.13 8.70 8.49
CA LYS A 192 -15.87 8.02 9.58
C LYS A 192 -14.93 7.21 10.50
N THR A 193 -13.71 6.94 10.07
CA THR A 193 -12.70 6.23 10.86
C THR A 193 -12.32 7.07 12.08
N LYS A 194 -12.20 6.42 13.24
CA LYS A 194 -11.68 7.02 14.46
C LYS A 194 -10.20 6.66 14.62
N PRO A 195 -9.41 7.51 15.29
CA PRO A 195 -8.02 7.15 15.60
C PRO A 195 -7.96 5.98 16.60
N ASP A 196 -6.93 5.18 16.50
CA ASP A 196 -6.60 4.14 17.46
C ASP A 196 -5.98 4.70 18.75
N ALA A 197 -5.56 3.84 19.67
CA ALA A 197 -4.93 4.23 20.94
C ALA A 197 -3.61 5.01 20.76
N ASN A 198 -2.97 4.92 19.59
CA ASN A 198 -1.76 5.66 19.24
C ASN A 198 -2.05 6.97 18.47
N ASN A 199 -3.31 7.37 18.38
CA ASN A 199 -3.80 8.50 17.59
C ASN A 199 -3.54 8.34 16.08
N GLU A 200 -3.52 7.10 15.58
CA GLU A 200 -3.36 6.77 14.16
C GLU A 200 -4.68 6.32 13.55
N TYR A 201 -5.00 6.85 12.37
CA TYR A 201 -6.15 6.43 11.56
C TYR A 201 -5.74 5.26 10.67
N GLN A 202 -6.20 4.08 11.03
CA GLN A 202 -5.85 2.85 10.31
C GLN A 202 -6.70 2.70 9.04
N LEU A 203 -6.06 2.35 7.92
CA LEU A 203 -6.78 2.12 6.65
C LEU A 203 -7.66 0.87 6.72
N THR A 204 -7.27 -0.11 7.50
CA THR A 204 -8.07 -1.32 7.80
C THR A 204 -9.39 -0.99 8.48
N ASP A 205 -9.43 0.00 9.38
CA ASP A 205 -10.67 0.44 10.02
C ASP A 205 -11.60 1.14 9.03
N SER A 206 -11.03 1.88 8.07
CA SER A 206 -11.81 2.46 6.97
C SER A 206 -12.41 1.37 6.07
N ILE A 207 -11.65 0.31 5.77
CA ILE A 207 -12.15 -0.85 5.01
C ILE A 207 -13.21 -1.59 5.81
N LYS A 208 -13.02 -1.75 7.13
CA LYS A 208 -14.03 -2.35 8.02
C LYS A 208 -15.35 -1.59 7.98
N TRP A 209 -15.30 -0.27 8.06
CA TRP A 209 -16.50 0.56 7.90
C TRP A 209 -17.21 0.31 6.56
N MET A 210 -16.44 0.17 5.45
CA MET A 210 -17.04 -0.16 4.14
C MET A 210 -17.76 -1.52 4.15
N ILE A 211 -17.21 -2.52 4.87
CA ILE A 211 -17.83 -3.84 5.02
C ILE A 211 -19.13 -3.74 5.81
N GLU A 212 -19.14 -3.02 6.92
CA GLU A 212 -20.31 -2.77 7.79
C GLU A 212 -21.43 -2.07 7.00
N GLU A 213 -21.08 -1.13 6.11
CA GLU A 213 -21.99 -0.47 5.17
C GLU A 213 -22.38 -1.34 3.95
N LYS A 214 -22.07 -2.64 4.01
CA LYS A 214 -22.39 -3.64 2.97
C LYS A 214 -21.85 -3.32 1.57
N LYS A 215 -20.82 -2.48 1.49
CA LYS A 215 -20.14 -2.23 0.22
C LYS A 215 -19.42 -3.49 -0.29
N PRO A 216 -19.32 -3.70 -1.61
CA PRO A 216 -18.63 -4.86 -2.17
C PRO A 216 -17.10 -4.72 -1.98
N VAL A 217 -16.57 -5.39 -0.94
CA VAL A 217 -15.16 -5.48 -0.61
C VAL A 217 -14.65 -6.89 -0.90
N PHE A 218 -13.60 -6.99 -1.70
CA PHE A 218 -13.03 -8.26 -2.16
C PHE A 218 -11.54 -8.33 -1.87
N TYR A 219 -10.96 -9.51 -2.00
CA TYR A 219 -9.52 -9.72 -1.94
C TYR A 219 -9.04 -10.59 -3.10
N LYS A 220 -7.75 -10.46 -3.38
CA LYS A 220 -7.02 -11.36 -4.28
C LYS A 220 -5.71 -11.75 -3.62
N GLU A 221 -5.41 -13.06 -3.61
CA GLU A 221 -4.18 -13.58 -3.03
C GLU A 221 -3.00 -13.38 -4.00
N LEU A 222 -1.92 -12.81 -3.49
CA LEU A 222 -0.63 -12.75 -4.17
C LEU A 222 0.02 -14.14 -4.14
N LYS A 223 0.01 -14.81 -5.27
CA LYS A 223 0.74 -16.06 -5.47
C LYS A 223 2.22 -15.77 -5.74
N GLY A 224 2.94 -15.45 -4.66
CA GLY A 224 4.32 -15.04 -4.77
C GLY A 224 4.94 -14.64 -3.45
N ARG A 225 5.76 -13.61 -3.45
CA ARG A 225 6.46 -13.11 -2.26
C ARG A 225 6.06 -11.67 -1.97
N HIS A 226 5.76 -11.40 -0.72
CA HIS A 226 5.57 -10.06 -0.17
C HIS A 226 6.47 -9.90 1.06
N ILE A 227 7.19 -8.78 1.13
CA ILE A 227 8.06 -8.41 2.26
C ILE A 227 7.97 -6.89 2.43
N ASP A 228 7.46 -6.42 3.56
CA ASP A 228 7.66 -5.03 3.96
C ASP A 228 9.07 -4.88 4.55
N ILE A 229 9.82 -3.88 4.13
CA ILE A 229 11.20 -3.69 4.59
C ILE A 229 11.29 -2.86 5.88
N GLY A 230 10.25 -2.89 6.70
CA GLY A 230 10.14 -2.09 7.93
C GLY A 230 11.05 -2.51 9.08
N SER A 231 11.89 -3.55 8.94
CA SER A 231 12.94 -3.92 9.89
C SER A 231 14.21 -4.40 9.19
N PRO A 232 15.38 -4.40 9.87
CA PRO A 232 16.64 -4.88 9.30
C PRO A 232 16.56 -6.33 8.80
N GLU A 233 15.88 -7.21 9.54
CA GLU A 233 15.71 -8.63 9.19
C GLU A 233 14.90 -8.78 7.90
N ARG A 234 13.80 -8.01 7.78
CA ARG A 234 12.94 -8.04 6.59
C ARG A 234 13.64 -7.45 5.37
N LEU A 235 14.43 -6.38 5.55
CA LEU A 235 15.28 -5.85 4.48
C LEU A 235 16.29 -6.91 4.00
N LYS A 236 16.95 -7.62 4.93
CA LYS A 236 17.84 -8.73 4.58
C LYS A 236 17.12 -9.85 3.83
N MET A 237 15.89 -10.19 4.25
CA MET A 237 15.06 -11.19 3.56
C MET A 237 14.70 -10.75 2.14
N ALA A 238 14.34 -9.48 1.93
CA ALA A 238 14.03 -8.95 0.60
C ALA A 238 15.25 -9.03 -0.32
N ASN A 239 16.43 -8.62 0.15
CA ASN A 239 17.67 -8.70 -0.61
C ASN A 239 18.08 -10.15 -0.93
N LYS A 240 17.93 -11.08 0.03
CA LYS A 240 18.18 -12.51 -0.22
C LYS A 240 17.24 -13.06 -1.30
N PHE A 241 15.96 -12.71 -1.24
CA PHE A 241 15.02 -13.15 -2.27
C PHE A 241 15.35 -12.57 -3.64
N PHE A 242 15.71 -11.28 -3.70
CA PHE A 242 16.10 -10.61 -4.95
C PHE A 242 17.29 -11.31 -5.61
N SER A 243 18.38 -11.58 -4.88
CA SER A 243 19.57 -12.25 -5.41
C SER A 243 19.36 -13.70 -5.84
N GLN A 244 18.26 -14.34 -5.44
CA GLN A 244 17.92 -15.72 -5.88
C GLN A 244 17.06 -15.75 -7.15
N LYS A 245 16.46 -14.63 -7.54
CA LYS A 245 15.51 -14.55 -8.66
C LYS A 245 16.05 -13.80 -9.87
N MET A 246 17.11 -13.01 -9.68
CA MET A 246 17.85 -12.29 -10.72
C MET A 246 19.20 -12.98 -10.98
#